data_cb5ce279c1896210b0977063b7ea78ad
#
_entry.id   cb5ce279c1896210b0977063b7ea78ad
#
_cell.length_a   1.000
_cell.length_b   1.000
_cell.length_c   1.000
_cell.angle_alpha   90.00
_cell.angle_beta   90.00
_cell.angle_gamma   90.00
#
_symmetry.space_group_name_H-M   'P 1'
#
loop_
_entity.id
_entity.type
_entity.pdbx_description
1 polymer ?
#
loop_
_entity_poly.entity_id
_entity_poly.type
_entity_poly.pdbx_seq_one_letter_code
_entity_poly.pdbx_strand_id
1 'polypeptide(L)'
;MQRCAAWRGADWLHTMTKPVHRRAALQTCASAALALLACFPGAQAQPTAAGGGRTAWPAWDAFKAQFINEGGRVVSDDDGGGQTYSEGQSYALFFALVANDRPMFDKLLRWTENNLCEGDMTARLPAWLWGRRPDGSWGVIDSNAASDADLWIAYALGEAGRLWNERSYRALSALLAARVLREETADIPGLGPTLLPAPKGFVQPNGRWRLNPSYMPMHLMHWLAASDYDPQWKKLVDSSLKVIRGASPKGFTPDWTVYDAKQGFLIDTEGKEKGQGTYNAIRVYLWAGVMHADAPGRKALLDTLAPMARYVREQGYPPESIDILTGQASGPAPSGFSAAMLPFLRAMGDDKALQSQRMRLEARPLRPKAYYEQVLALFGQGAFEGQYRFTATGQLLARWKP
;
A
#
# COMPACT_ATOMS: atom_id res chain seq x y z
N MET A 1 -27.42 12.61 -7.42
CA MET A 1 -26.36 11.84 -8.09
C MET A 1 -25.04 12.59 -7.88
N GLN A 2 -24.44 12.44 -6.71
CA GLN A 2 -23.12 13.01 -6.39
C GLN A 2 -22.07 11.95 -6.72
N ARG A 3 -21.20 12.31 -7.65
CA ARG A 3 -20.11 11.45 -8.14
C ARG A 3 -19.08 11.27 -7.02
N CYS A 4 -18.73 10.04 -6.69
CA CYS A 4 -17.58 9.71 -5.89
C CYS A 4 -16.30 10.21 -6.61
N ALA A 5 -15.78 11.35 -6.16
CA ALA A 5 -14.51 11.89 -6.60
C ALA A 5 -13.39 11.30 -5.70
N ALA A 6 -13.21 9.99 -5.76
CA ALA A 6 -12.08 9.33 -5.15
C ALA A 6 -11.07 9.01 -6.25
N TRP A 7 -9.82 9.40 -6.06
CA TRP A 7 -8.71 9.07 -6.95
C TRP A 7 -8.63 9.82 -8.30
N ARG A 8 -8.53 11.13 -8.28
CA ARG A 8 -7.94 11.87 -9.39
C ARG A 8 -6.55 12.37 -9.00
N GLY A 9 -5.57 11.49 -9.08
CA GLY A 9 -4.15 11.83 -9.02
C GLY A 9 -3.56 12.14 -10.40
N ALA A 10 -4.29 12.72 -11.32
CA ALA A 10 -3.86 12.85 -12.70
C ALA A 10 -3.83 14.31 -13.21
N ASP A 11 -3.23 15.24 -12.48
CA ASP A 11 -2.92 16.57 -13.00
C ASP A 11 -1.39 16.83 -13.07
N TRP A 12 -0.58 15.81 -13.45
CA TRP A 12 0.87 15.95 -13.65
C TRP A 12 1.29 16.20 -15.11
N LEU A 13 0.35 16.39 -16.04
CA LEU A 13 0.60 16.47 -17.49
C LEU A 13 0.79 17.87 -18.06
N HIS A 14 1.30 18.86 -17.32
CA HIS A 14 1.71 20.10 -17.96
C HIS A 14 3.05 20.58 -17.41
N THR A 15 4.12 20.02 -17.92
CA THR A 15 5.40 20.68 -18.27
C THR A 15 6.45 19.61 -18.55
N MET A 16 6.60 19.20 -19.81
CA MET A 16 7.91 18.74 -20.30
C MET A 16 7.98 18.85 -21.82
N THR A 17 9.03 19.49 -22.23
CA THR A 17 9.48 19.89 -23.55
C THR A 17 9.94 18.73 -24.44
N LYS A 18 9.66 18.87 -25.73
CA LYS A 18 10.15 18.30 -26.99
C LYS A 18 11.26 17.24 -27.01
N PRO A 19 11.17 16.26 -27.93
CA PRO A 19 12.12 15.17 -28.09
C PRO A 19 13.33 15.59 -28.94
N VAL A 20 14.50 15.13 -28.53
CA VAL A 20 15.74 15.18 -29.34
C VAL A 20 15.94 13.81 -29.99
N HIS A 21 15.87 13.79 -31.31
CA HIS A 21 16.27 12.65 -32.16
C HIS A 21 17.78 12.43 -32.11
N ARG A 22 18.22 11.22 -31.80
CA ARG A 22 19.53 10.70 -32.24
C ARG A 22 19.38 9.28 -32.76
N ARG A 23 19.72 9.15 -34.06
CA ARG A 23 19.99 7.89 -34.76
C ARG A 23 21.36 7.36 -34.34
N ALA A 24 21.51 6.05 -34.15
CA ALA A 24 22.76 5.33 -34.25
C ALA A 24 22.48 3.84 -34.55
N ALA A 25 22.98 3.45 -35.48
CA ALA A 25 23.58 2.47 -36.34
C ALA A 25 23.70 1.06 -35.74
N LEU A 26 23.20 0.11 -36.55
CA LEU A 26 23.40 -1.35 -36.46
C LEU A 26 24.88 -1.71 -36.68
N GLN A 27 25.41 -2.59 -35.84
CA GLN A 27 26.52 -3.46 -36.22
C GLN A 27 26.25 -4.89 -35.74
N THR A 28 26.16 -5.77 -36.71
CA THR A 28 26.08 -7.22 -36.61
C THR A 28 27.41 -7.81 -36.23
N CYS A 29 27.47 -8.71 -35.24
CA CYS A 29 28.53 -9.71 -35.12
C CYS A 29 27.90 -11.06 -34.82
N ALA A 30 27.99 -11.94 -35.79
CA ALA A 30 27.71 -13.36 -35.64
C ALA A 30 28.96 -14.07 -35.07
N SER A 31 28.78 -14.89 -34.07
CA SER A 31 29.76 -15.88 -33.64
C SER A 31 29.08 -17.14 -33.15
N ALA A 32 29.37 -18.23 -33.82
CA ALA A 32 28.93 -19.59 -33.53
C ALA A 32 29.62 -20.12 -32.25
N ALA A 33 28.90 -20.82 -31.43
CA ALA A 33 29.44 -21.67 -30.36
C ALA A 33 28.73 -23.01 -30.33
N LEU A 34 29.48 -24.06 -30.39
CA LEU A 34 29.12 -25.47 -30.41
C LEU A 34 28.35 -25.91 -29.16
N ALA A 35 27.35 -26.75 -29.41
CA ALA A 35 26.62 -27.48 -28.37
C ALA A 35 27.46 -28.64 -27.82
N LEU A 36 27.62 -28.72 -26.53
CA LEU A 36 27.98 -29.93 -25.76
C LEU A 36 26.74 -30.35 -24.94
N LEU A 37 26.08 -31.39 -25.44
CA LEU A 37 25.04 -32.11 -24.73
C LEU A 37 25.67 -32.95 -23.61
N ALA A 38 25.55 -32.53 -22.35
CA ALA A 38 25.76 -33.39 -21.19
C ALA A 38 24.37 -33.83 -20.67
N CYS A 39 24.07 -35.11 -20.87
CA CYS A 39 22.93 -35.78 -20.24
C CYS A 39 23.10 -35.84 -18.72
N PHE A 40 22.33 -35.06 -17.97
CA PHE A 40 22.13 -35.28 -16.54
C PHE A 40 20.85 -36.08 -16.36
N PRO A 41 20.83 -37.13 -15.51
CA PRO A 41 19.61 -37.85 -15.19
C PRO A 41 18.66 -36.94 -14.42
N GLY A 42 17.43 -36.86 -14.87
CA GLY A 42 16.39 -36.05 -14.31
C GLY A 42 16.15 -36.36 -12.82
N ALA A 43 16.51 -35.41 -11.97
CA ALA A 43 15.98 -35.37 -10.63
C ALA A 43 14.48 -35.03 -10.74
N GLN A 44 13.62 -36.01 -10.62
CA GLN A 44 12.19 -35.79 -10.40
C GLN A 44 12.05 -35.02 -9.09
N ALA A 45 11.69 -33.75 -9.17
CA ALA A 45 11.26 -32.98 -8.01
C ALA A 45 10.00 -33.66 -7.44
N GLN A 46 10.17 -34.34 -6.32
CA GLN A 46 9.02 -34.80 -5.53
C GLN A 46 8.20 -33.57 -5.16
N PRO A 47 6.86 -33.59 -5.34
CA PRO A 47 6.02 -32.54 -4.83
C PRO A 47 6.09 -32.63 -3.29
N THR A 48 6.74 -31.66 -2.66
CA THR A 48 6.64 -31.48 -1.22
C THR A 48 5.19 -31.16 -0.88
N ALA A 49 4.48 -32.18 -0.44
CA ALA A 49 3.20 -32.00 0.23
C ALA A 49 3.43 -31.16 1.45
N ALA A 50 2.81 -29.98 1.46
CA ALA A 50 2.28 -29.46 2.72
C ALA A 50 1.92 -27.99 2.58
N GLY A 51 0.84 -27.69 2.30
CA GLY A 51 0.19 -26.47 2.70
C GLY A 51 -1.15 -26.88 3.25
N GLY A 52 -1.46 -26.55 4.49
CA GLY A 52 -2.80 -26.66 5.00
C GLY A 52 -3.75 -26.06 3.95
N GLY A 53 -4.96 -26.65 3.77
CA GLY A 53 -5.91 -26.20 2.76
C GLY A 53 -6.20 -24.70 2.88
N ARG A 54 -6.64 -24.09 1.78
CA ARG A 54 -7.03 -22.68 1.73
C ARG A 54 -7.99 -22.36 2.89
N THR A 55 -7.73 -21.26 3.59
CA THR A 55 -8.62 -20.79 4.66
C THR A 55 -9.88 -20.17 4.09
N ALA A 56 -11.05 -20.57 4.56
CA ALA A 56 -12.30 -19.94 4.15
C ALA A 56 -12.33 -18.47 4.60
N TRP A 57 -12.37 -17.57 3.63
CA TRP A 57 -12.55 -16.14 3.83
C TRP A 57 -13.53 -15.58 2.78
N PRO A 58 -14.86 -15.65 3.07
CA PRO A 58 -15.89 -15.31 2.09
C PRO A 58 -15.74 -13.90 1.49
N ALA A 59 -15.29 -12.93 2.29
CA ALA A 59 -15.04 -11.57 1.80
C ALA A 59 -13.93 -11.53 0.74
N TRP A 60 -12.85 -12.31 0.91
CA TRP A 60 -11.82 -12.46 -0.10
C TRP A 60 -12.35 -13.15 -1.37
N ASP A 61 -13.19 -14.16 -1.23
CA ASP A 61 -13.79 -14.84 -2.37
C ASP A 61 -14.69 -13.92 -3.19
N ALA A 62 -15.50 -13.10 -2.50
CA ALA A 62 -16.33 -12.10 -3.13
C ALA A 62 -15.49 -11.02 -3.83
N PHE A 63 -14.41 -10.56 -3.19
CA PHE A 63 -13.48 -9.59 -3.78
C PHE A 63 -12.82 -10.13 -5.05
N LYS A 64 -12.33 -11.38 -5.03
CA LYS A 64 -11.75 -12.02 -6.22
C LYS A 64 -12.73 -12.07 -7.38
N ALA A 65 -13.95 -12.54 -7.10
CA ALA A 65 -14.99 -12.68 -8.11
C ALA A 65 -15.38 -11.33 -8.75
N GLN A 66 -15.32 -10.23 -7.99
CA GLN A 66 -15.74 -8.91 -8.45
C GLN A 66 -14.62 -8.12 -9.11
N PHE A 67 -13.38 -8.21 -8.61
CA PHE A 67 -12.32 -7.27 -8.96
C PHE A 67 -11.07 -7.91 -9.57
N ILE A 68 -10.94 -9.24 -9.60
CA ILE A 68 -9.76 -9.90 -10.17
C ILE A 68 -10.18 -10.67 -11.43
N ASN A 69 -9.62 -10.28 -12.57
CA ASN A 69 -9.88 -10.99 -13.82
C ASN A 69 -9.15 -12.35 -13.88
N GLU A 70 -9.43 -13.14 -14.90
CA GLU A 70 -8.82 -14.47 -15.10
C GLU A 70 -7.29 -14.43 -15.17
N GLY A 71 -6.70 -13.34 -15.68
CA GLY A 71 -5.25 -13.17 -15.79
C GLY A 71 -4.55 -12.77 -14.47
N GLY A 72 -5.29 -12.44 -13.41
CA GLY A 72 -4.73 -11.96 -12.14
C GLY A 72 -4.58 -10.43 -12.06
N ARG A 73 -5.24 -9.70 -12.93
CA ARG A 73 -5.31 -8.26 -12.91
C ARG A 73 -6.39 -7.80 -11.93
N VAL A 74 -6.05 -6.93 -10.98
CA VAL A 74 -7.02 -6.24 -10.13
C VAL A 74 -7.57 -5.03 -10.87
N VAL A 75 -8.87 -4.96 -11.03
CA VAL A 75 -9.56 -3.90 -11.78
C VAL A 75 -10.29 -2.98 -10.81
N SER A 76 -9.95 -1.70 -10.81
CA SER A 76 -10.74 -0.65 -10.19
C SER A 76 -11.56 0.05 -11.26
N ASP A 77 -12.87 0.12 -11.08
CA ASP A 77 -13.80 0.82 -11.97
C ASP A 77 -14.43 2.03 -11.27
N ASP A 78 -13.89 2.44 -10.12
CA ASP A 78 -14.40 3.58 -9.35
C ASP A 78 -14.35 4.88 -10.18
N ASP A 79 -13.39 5.00 -11.11
CA ASP A 79 -13.24 6.11 -12.05
C ASP A 79 -13.88 5.83 -13.43
N GLY A 80 -14.52 4.68 -13.61
CA GLY A 80 -15.20 4.29 -14.86
C GLY A 80 -14.25 3.93 -16.01
N GLY A 81 -12.96 3.73 -15.74
CA GLY A 81 -11.94 3.44 -16.76
C GLY A 81 -11.36 2.02 -16.70
N GLY A 82 -11.79 1.21 -15.75
CA GLY A 82 -11.27 -0.15 -15.56
C GLY A 82 -9.74 -0.15 -15.35
N GLN A 83 -9.22 0.76 -14.56
CA GLN A 83 -7.79 0.94 -14.34
C GLN A 83 -7.24 -0.09 -13.34
N THR A 84 -5.93 -0.25 -13.34
CA THR A 84 -5.19 -1.04 -12.34
C THR A 84 -4.13 -0.15 -11.71
N TYR A 85 -4.15 -0.12 -10.39
CA TYR A 85 -3.16 0.55 -9.57
C TYR A 85 -2.23 -0.50 -8.94
N SER A 86 -0.95 -0.18 -8.81
CA SER A 86 0.01 -1.07 -8.13
C SER A 86 -0.41 -1.38 -6.70
N GLU A 87 -1.04 -0.41 -6.00
CA GLU A 87 -1.62 -0.61 -4.67
C GLU A 87 -2.68 -1.73 -4.69
N GLY A 88 -3.52 -1.78 -5.73
CA GLY A 88 -4.52 -2.83 -5.88
C GLY A 88 -3.90 -4.22 -5.98
N GLN A 89 -2.86 -4.35 -6.79
CA GLN A 89 -2.11 -5.59 -6.93
C GLN A 89 -1.42 -5.97 -5.62
N SER A 90 -0.80 -5.01 -4.93
CA SER A 90 -0.07 -5.22 -3.68
C SER A 90 -0.99 -5.71 -2.55
N TYR A 91 -2.15 -5.09 -2.41
CA TYR A 91 -3.15 -5.48 -1.40
C TYR A 91 -3.74 -6.85 -1.69
N ALA A 92 -4.02 -7.16 -2.97
CA ALA A 92 -4.52 -8.46 -3.36
C ALA A 92 -3.51 -9.59 -3.11
N LEU A 93 -2.20 -9.34 -3.30
CA LEU A 93 -1.13 -10.26 -2.90
C LEU A 93 -1.18 -10.54 -1.40
N PHE A 94 -1.30 -9.51 -0.58
CA PHE A 94 -1.41 -9.66 0.87
C PHE A 94 -2.68 -10.48 1.26
N PHE A 95 -3.83 -10.19 0.68
CA PHE A 95 -5.06 -10.93 0.98
C PHE A 95 -4.99 -12.39 0.52
N ALA A 96 -4.38 -12.67 -0.64
CA ALA A 96 -4.14 -14.03 -1.10
C ALA A 96 -3.24 -14.80 -0.12
N LEU A 97 -2.20 -14.15 0.42
CA LEU A 97 -1.34 -14.74 1.45
C LEU A 97 -2.11 -15.00 2.74
N VAL A 98 -2.91 -14.05 3.23
CA VAL A 98 -3.76 -14.21 4.43
C VAL A 98 -4.74 -15.38 4.26
N ALA A 99 -5.29 -15.58 3.08
CA ALA A 99 -6.20 -16.67 2.77
C ALA A 99 -5.51 -18.03 2.49
N ASN A 100 -4.18 -18.10 2.49
CA ASN A 100 -3.40 -19.25 2.01
C ASN A 100 -3.77 -19.64 0.56
N ASP A 101 -4.06 -18.65 -0.29
CA ASP A 101 -4.46 -18.82 -1.68
C ASP A 101 -3.25 -18.66 -2.61
N ARG A 102 -2.29 -19.61 -2.49
CA ARG A 102 -1.03 -19.57 -3.25
C ARG A 102 -1.24 -19.50 -4.76
N PRO A 103 -2.19 -20.26 -5.37
CA PRO A 103 -2.43 -20.13 -6.81
C PRO A 103 -2.85 -18.73 -7.25
N MET A 104 -3.66 -18.02 -6.44
CA MET A 104 -4.03 -16.64 -6.73
C MET A 104 -2.86 -15.68 -6.51
N PHE A 105 -2.06 -15.89 -5.46
CA PHE A 105 -0.84 -15.12 -5.21
C PHE A 105 0.12 -15.18 -6.40
N ASP A 106 0.41 -16.37 -6.91
CA ASP A 106 1.29 -16.57 -8.07
C ASP A 106 0.73 -15.91 -9.33
N LYS A 107 -0.58 -15.93 -9.50
CA LYS A 107 -1.26 -15.31 -10.64
C LYS A 107 -1.17 -13.78 -10.59
N LEU A 108 -1.44 -13.19 -9.42
CA LEU A 108 -1.30 -11.75 -9.17
C LEU A 108 0.13 -11.29 -9.38
N LEU A 109 1.10 -12.01 -8.82
CA LEU A 109 2.52 -11.68 -8.94
C LEU A 109 2.99 -11.67 -10.40
N ARG A 110 2.65 -12.72 -11.15
CA ARG A 110 2.97 -12.79 -12.58
C ARG A 110 2.37 -11.64 -13.38
N TRP A 111 1.10 -11.30 -13.09
CA TRP A 111 0.47 -10.19 -13.79
C TRP A 111 1.18 -8.87 -13.47
N THR A 112 1.50 -8.63 -12.21
CA THR A 112 2.23 -7.44 -11.74
C THR A 112 3.58 -7.33 -12.42
N GLU A 113 4.36 -8.39 -12.40
CA GLU A 113 5.68 -8.42 -13.04
C GLU A 113 5.60 -8.15 -14.54
N ASN A 114 4.71 -8.86 -15.24
CA ASN A 114 4.61 -8.75 -16.71
C ASN A 114 4.08 -7.39 -17.18
N ASN A 115 3.19 -6.75 -16.43
CA ASN A 115 2.48 -5.56 -16.89
C ASN A 115 2.93 -4.26 -16.21
N LEU A 116 3.37 -4.31 -14.94
CA LEU A 116 3.82 -3.12 -14.24
C LEU A 116 5.35 -3.01 -14.18
N CYS A 117 6.07 -4.13 -14.36
CA CYS A 117 7.54 -4.18 -14.33
C CYS A 117 8.15 -4.55 -15.69
N GLU A 118 7.36 -4.52 -16.78
CA GLU A 118 7.84 -4.92 -18.13
C GLU A 118 8.49 -6.30 -18.16
N GLY A 119 8.02 -7.25 -17.35
CA GLY A 119 8.48 -8.62 -17.26
C GLY A 119 9.68 -8.86 -16.32
N ASP A 120 10.20 -7.81 -15.66
CA ASP A 120 11.34 -7.96 -14.76
C ASP A 120 11.24 -7.06 -13.52
N MET A 121 10.68 -7.60 -12.44
CA MET A 121 10.57 -6.93 -11.15
C MET A 121 11.94 -6.77 -10.44
N THR A 122 12.95 -7.50 -10.85
CA THR A 122 14.31 -7.32 -10.32
C THR A 122 14.99 -6.08 -10.88
N ALA A 123 14.61 -5.65 -12.08
CA ALA A 123 15.20 -4.53 -12.78
C ALA A 123 14.51 -3.19 -12.51
N ARG A 124 13.25 -3.17 -12.06
CA ARG A 124 12.47 -1.94 -11.87
C ARG A 124 11.37 -2.06 -10.84
N LEU A 125 10.96 -0.91 -10.28
CA LEU A 125 9.77 -0.79 -9.45
C LEU A 125 8.51 -0.91 -10.31
N PRO A 126 7.40 -1.45 -9.78
CA PRO A 126 6.11 -1.49 -10.47
C PRO A 126 5.59 -0.10 -10.82
N ALA A 127 5.17 0.11 -12.05
CA ALA A 127 4.46 1.31 -12.46
C ALA A 127 3.12 1.42 -11.68
N TRP A 128 2.81 2.62 -11.16
CA TRP A 128 1.64 2.77 -10.29
C TRP A 128 0.31 2.69 -11.03
N LEU A 129 0.26 3.08 -12.34
CA LEU A 129 -0.97 3.17 -13.10
C LEU A 129 -0.90 2.46 -14.44
N TRP A 130 -1.81 1.51 -14.64
CA TRP A 130 -2.01 0.77 -15.88
C TRP A 130 -3.47 0.85 -16.32
N GLY A 131 -3.72 0.95 -17.62
CA GLY A 131 -5.07 1.04 -18.14
C GLY A 131 -5.12 1.33 -19.63
N ARG A 132 -6.24 1.89 -20.08
CA ARG A 132 -6.42 2.28 -21.47
C ARG A 132 -5.78 3.64 -21.74
N ARG A 133 -4.81 3.64 -22.64
CA ARG A 133 -4.07 4.83 -23.05
C ARG A 133 -4.92 5.72 -23.99
N PRO A 134 -4.52 6.99 -24.23
CA PRO A 134 -5.23 7.89 -25.14
C PRO A 134 -5.34 7.37 -26.59
N ASP A 135 -4.39 6.55 -27.04
CA ASP A 135 -4.39 5.92 -28.36
C ASP A 135 -5.31 4.68 -28.44
N GLY A 136 -5.98 4.33 -27.33
CA GLY A 136 -6.87 3.18 -27.21
C GLY A 136 -6.18 1.87 -26.86
N SER A 137 -4.84 1.81 -26.85
CA SER A 137 -4.08 0.63 -26.41
C SER A 137 -4.16 0.44 -24.89
N TRP A 138 -3.91 -0.79 -24.44
CA TRP A 138 -3.80 -1.10 -23.01
C TRP A 138 -2.32 -1.19 -22.59
N GLY A 139 -1.97 -0.59 -21.47
CA GLY A 139 -0.61 -0.62 -20.96
C GLY A 139 -0.38 0.35 -19.80
N VAL A 140 0.88 0.56 -19.43
CA VAL A 140 1.28 1.54 -18.42
C VAL A 140 0.90 2.95 -18.89
N ILE A 141 0.11 3.64 -18.09
CA ILE A 141 -0.29 5.05 -18.31
C ILE A 141 0.73 5.99 -17.67
N ASP A 142 1.14 5.70 -16.44
CA ASP A 142 2.18 6.41 -15.72
C ASP A 142 3.19 5.41 -15.16
N SER A 143 4.45 5.56 -15.55
CA SER A 143 5.56 4.68 -15.19
C SER A 143 6.24 5.04 -13.87
N ASN A 144 5.80 6.10 -13.17
CA ASN A 144 6.28 6.34 -11.80
C ASN A 144 5.85 5.17 -10.91
N ALA A 145 6.52 4.97 -9.80
CA ALA A 145 6.12 3.95 -8.83
C ALA A 145 5.25 4.56 -7.71
N ALA A 146 4.74 3.73 -6.81
CA ALA A 146 4.06 4.16 -5.59
C ALA A 146 4.64 3.39 -4.41
N SER A 147 5.36 4.09 -3.55
CA SER A 147 6.17 3.45 -2.50
C SER A 147 5.36 2.64 -1.48
N ASP A 148 4.10 3.00 -1.23
CA ASP A 148 3.23 2.19 -0.38
C ASP A 148 2.92 0.83 -1.02
N ALA A 149 2.66 0.80 -2.33
CA ALA A 149 2.45 -0.43 -3.06
C ALA A 149 3.72 -1.30 -3.08
N ASP A 150 4.88 -0.69 -3.31
CA ASP A 150 6.16 -1.39 -3.36
C ASP A 150 6.53 -1.99 -2.01
N LEU A 151 6.27 -1.28 -0.91
CA LEU A 151 6.40 -1.79 0.45
C LEU A 151 5.47 -3.00 0.71
N TRP A 152 4.20 -2.92 0.28
CA TRP A 152 3.25 -4.02 0.45
C TRP A 152 3.61 -5.23 -0.41
N ILE A 153 4.12 -5.04 -1.64
CA ILE A 153 4.62 -6.15 -2.48
C ILE A 153 5.84 -6.80 -1.82
N ALA A 154 6.83 -6.01 -1.39
CA ALA A 154 8.02 -6.52 -0.70
C ALA A 154 7.63 -7.30 0.55
N TYR A 155 6.74 -6.77 1.36
CA TYR A 155 6.21 -7.42 2.56
C TYR A 155 5.50 -8.75 2.23
N ALA A 156 4.55 -8.73 1.30
CA ALA A 156 3.78 -9.92 0.92
C ALA A 156 4.69 -11.03 0.39
N LEU A 157 5.69 -10.68 -0.43
CA LEU A 157 6.70 -11.63 -0.92
C LEU A 157 7.57 -12.20 0.21
N GLY A 158 8.07 -11.35 1.11
CA GLY A 158 8.92 -11.79 2.21
C GLY A 158 8.19 -12.73 3.18
N GLU A 159 6.95 -12.38 3.54
CA GLU A 159 6.11 -13.21 4.40
C GLU A 159 5.61 -14.48 3.70
N ALA A 160 5.30 -14.42 2.40
CA ALA A 160 5.02 -15.62 1.60
C ALA A 160 6.23 -16.55 1.55
N GLY A 161 7.42 -15.98 1.35
CA GLY A 161 8.69 -16.71 1.39
C GLY A 161 8.96 -17.38 2.75
N ARG A 162 8.56 -16.73 3.85
CA ARG A 162 8.66 -17.28 5.21
C ARG A 162 7.62 -18.36 5.47
N LEU A 163 6.36 -18.06 5.17
CA LEU A 163 5.22 -18.92 5.52
C LEU A 163 5.12 -20.18 4.63
N TRP A 164 5.40 -20.04 3.34
CA TRP A 164 5.40 -21.14 2.37
C TRP A 164 6.78 -21.77 2.15
N ASN A 165 7.83 -21.28 2.87
CA ASN A 165 9.22 -21.72 2.72
C ASN A 165 9.73 -21.61 1.27
N GLU A 166 9.45 -20.48 0.60
CA GLU A 166 9.80 -20.25 -0.80
C GLU A 166 10.95 -19.24 -0.91
N ARG A 167 12.12 -19.72 -1.32
CA ARG A 167 13.35 -18.90 -1.39
C ARG A 167 13.28 -17.81 -2.45
N SER A 168 12.63 -18.08 -3.56
CA SER A 168 12.48 -17.11 -4.66
C SER A 168 11.72 -15.87 -4.22
N TYR A 169 10.65 -16.03 -3.46
CA TYR A 169 9.90 -14.89 -2.92
C TYR A 169 10.73 -14.07 -1.93
N ARG A 170 11.51 -14.72 -1.05
CA ARG A 170 12.40 -13.99 -0.13
C ARG A 170 13.46 -13.18 -0.88
N ALA A 171 14.06 -13.76 -1.91
CA ALA A 171 15.05 -13.08 -2.73
C ALA A 171 14.45 -11.87 -3.46
N LEU A 172 13.27 -12.04 -4.07
CA LEU A 172 12.58 -10.95 -4.77
C LEU A 172 12.15 -9.83 -3.81
N SER A 173 11.67 -10.19 -2.61
CA SER A 173 11.36 -9.24 -1.54
C SER A 173 12.58 -8.38 -1.17
N ALA A 174 13.73 -9.00 -0.94
CA ALA A 174 14.96 -8.31 -0.58
C ALA A 174 15.45 -7.36 -1.71
N LEU A 175 15.36 -7.80 -2.97
CA LEU A 175 15.71 -6.98 -4.13
C LEU A 175 14.78 -5.76 -4.25
N LEU A 176 13.48 -5.96 -4.08
CA LEU A 176 12.51 -4.87 -4.14
C LEU A 176 12.73 -3.89 -2.98
N ALA A 177 12.92 -4.38 -1.75
CA ALA A 177 13.20 -3.54 -0.59
C ALA A 177 14.48 -2.71 -0.77
N ALA A 178 15.56 -3.30 -1.33
CA ALA A 178 16.79 -2.58 -1.64
C ALA A 178 16.56 -1.49 -2.72
N ARG A 179 15.67 -1.75 -3.67
CA ARG A 179 15.31 -0.79 -4.71
C ARG A 179 14.50 0.38 -4.15
N VAL A 180 13.53 0.13 -3.28
CA VAL A 180 12.78 1.17 -2.55
C VAL A 180 13.74 2.09 -1.79
N LEU A 181 14.69 1.54 -1.04
CA LEU A 181 15.70 2.36 -0.35
C LEU A 181 16.49 3.26 -1.29
N ARG A 182 16.88 2.74 -2.45
CA ARG A 182 17.71 3.48 -3.41
C ARG A 182 16.92 4.53 -4.19
N GLU A 183 15.67 4.25 -4.56
CA GLU A 183 14.92 5.04 -5.55
C GLU A 183 13.80 5.88 -4.91
N GLU A 184 13.31 5.49 -3.73
CA GLU A 184 12.14 6.11 -3.08
C GLU A 184 12.46 6.67 -1.70
N THR A 185 13.73 6.96 -1.40
CA THR A 185 14.10 7.64 -0.16
C THR A 185 14.95 8.88 -0.43
N ALA A 186 14.88 9.83 0.49
CA ALA A 186 15.74 11.00 0.52
C ALA A 186 16.23 11.25 1.95
N ASP A 187 17.44 11.76 2.08
CA ASP A 187 17.92 12.26 3.38
C ASP A 187 17.41 13.69 3.57
N ILE A 188 16.41 13.84 4.45
CA ILE A 188 15.70 15.11 4.66
C ILE A 188 16.21 15.75 5.95
N PRO A 189 16.75 17.01 5.90
CA PRO A 189 17.20 17.70 7.08
C PRO A 189 16.14 17.77 8.17
N GLY A 190 16.47 17.33 9.38
CA GLY A 190 15.55 17.25 10.53
C GLY A 190 14.74 15.96 10.64
N LEU A 191 14.52 15.24 9.54
CA LEU A 191 13.85 13.93 9.53
C LEU A 191 14.85 12.77 9.43
N GLY A 192 15.95 12.94 8.68
CA GLY A 192 16.87 11.89 8.26
C GLY A 192 16.36 11.15 7.03
N PRO A 193 16.83 9.90 6.78
CA PRO A 193 16.35 9.09 5.69
C PRO A 193 14.84 8.94 5.78
N THR A 194 14.12 9.34 4.74
CA THR A 194 12.65 9.42 4.73
C THR A 194 12.10 8.84 3.44
N LEU A 195 11.04 8.05 3.54
CA LEU A 195 10.33 7.50 2.39
C LEU A 195 9.63 8.62 1.61
N LEU A 196 9.88 8.67 0.32
CA LEU A 196 9.16 9.50 -0.64
C LEU A 196 7.96 8.73 -1.20
N PRO A 197 6.88 9.38 -1.61
CA PRO A 197 5.73 8.70 -2.22
C PRO A 197 6.05 8.00 -3.54
N ALA A 198 7.07 8.44 -4.26
CA ALA A 198 7.54 7.86 -5.51
C ALA A 198 8.95 8.37 -5.86
N PRO A 199 9.64 7.76 -6.85
CA PRO A 199 10.97 8.21 -7.30
C PRO A 199 10.99 9.64 -7.86
N LYS A 200 9.87 10.11 -8.45
CA LYS A 200 9.82 11.40 -9.16
C LYS A 200 8.66 12.26 -8.66
N GLY A 201 8.89 13.59 -8.63
CA GLY A 201 7.83 14.58 -8.41
C GLY A 201 7.62 15.01 -6.95
N PHE A 202 8.29 14.41 -5.98
CA PHE A 202 8.04 14.64 -4.55
C PHE A 202 9.16 15.42 -3.84
N VAL A 203 10.33 15.53 -4.47
CA VAL A 203 11.37 16.47 -4.08
C VAL A 203 11.07 17.79 -4.77
N GLN A 204 10.73 18.82 -4.01
CA GLN A 204 10.36 20.13 -4.51
C GLN A 204 11.54 21.11 -4.42
N PRO A 205 11.53 22.23 -5.16
CA PRO A 205 12.53 23.29 -5.02
C PRO A 205 12.60 23.85 -3.59
N ASN A 206 13.73 24.52 -3.29
CA ASN A 206 13.94 25.25 -2.03
C ASN A 206 13.94 24.43 -0.75
N GLY A 207 14.31 23.15 -0.82
CA GLY A 207 14.40 22.28 0.36
C GLY A 207 13.04 21.90 0.92
N ARG A 208 12.14 21.53 0.04
CA ARG A 208 10.79 21.02 0.36
C ARG A 208 10.55 19.64 -0.19
N TRP A 209 9.75 18.87 0.51
CA TRP A 209 9.33 17.51 0.14
C TRP A 209 7.83 17.37 0.36
N ARG A 210 7.14 16.84 -0.64
CA ARG A 210 5.73 16.48 -0.53
C ARG A 210 5.64 15.03 -0.08
N LEU A 211 4.99 14.78 1.06
CA LEU A 211 4.94 13.48 1.72
C LEU A 211 3.50 13.03 1.92
N ASN A 212 3.29 11.71 2.00
CA ASN A 212 2.00 11.11 2.30
C ASN A 212 2.09 10.23 3.56
N PRO A 213 1.47 10.62 4.69
CA PRO A 213 1.55 9.85 5.93
C PRO A 213 0.99 8.42 5.81
N SER A 214 0.02 8.19 4.90
CA SER A 214 -0.58 6.87 4.72
C SER A 214 0.32 5.86 4.02
N TYR A 215 1.40 6.34 3.37
CA TYR A 215 2.40 5.51 2.69
C TYR A 215 3.43 4.91 3.66
N MET A 216 3.29 5.21 4.96
CA MET A 216 4.20 4.77 6.01
C MET A 216 3.51 3.80 7.00
N PRO A 217 3.08 2.59 6.57
CA PRO A 217 2.45 1.61 7.46
C PRO A 217 3.48 1.07 8.44
N MET A 218 3.42 1.52 9.70
CA MET A 218 4.46 1.28 10.71
C MET A 218 4.74 -0.21 10.96
N HIS A 219 3.75 -1.08 10.84
CA HIS A 219 3.95 -2.53 10.98
C HIS A 219 4.84 -3.10 9.87
N LEU A 220 4.74 -2.58 8.62
CA LEU A 220 5.64 -2.94 7.53
C LEU A 220 7.04 -2.34 7.73
N MET A 221 7.12 -1.09 8.22
CA MET A 221 8.40 -0.47 8.54
C MET A 221 9.14 -1.23 9.64
N HIS A 222 8.44 -1.71 10.67
CA HIS A 222 9.03 -2.57 11.71
C HIS A 222 9.50 -3.91 11.16
N TRP A 223 8.72 -4.51 10.23
CA TRP A 223 9.10 -5.76 9.60
C TRP A 223 10.39 -5.61 8.77
N LEU A 224 10.50 -4.56 7.97
CA LEU A 224 11.69 -4.24 7.20
C LEU A 224 12.90 -3.95 8.11
N ALA A 225 12.69 -3.20 9.20
CA ALA A 225 13.73 -2.89 10.18
C ALA A 225 14.20 -4.12 10.98
N ALA A 226 13.36 -5.14 11.11
CA ALA A 226 13.70 -6.42 11.77
C ALA A 226 14.26 -7.45 10.79
N SER A 227 14.17 -7.21 9.47
CA SER A 227 14.78 -8.04 8.44
C SER A 227 16.30 -7.79 8.39
N ASP A 228 17.03 -8.77 7.85
CA ASP A 228 18.47 -8.64 7.56
C ASP A 228 18.74 -7.98 6.20
N TYR A 229 17.76 -7.26 5.63
CA TYR A 229 17.89 -6.68 4.29
C TYR A 229 18.86 -5.49 4.26
N ASP A 230 18.61 -4.47 5.09
CA ASP A 230 19.48 -3.29 5.20
C ASP A 230 19.21 -2.56 6.53
N PRO A 231 20.26 -2.18 7.29
CA PRO A 231 20.10 -1.48 8.56
C PRO A 231 19.49 -0.06 8.42
N GLN A 232 19.46 0.51 7.22
CA GLN A 232 18.85 1.82 6.97
C GLN A 232 17.35 1.83 7.27
N TRP A 233 16.67 0.69 7.15
CA TRP A 233 15.25 0.57 7.50
C TRP A 233 14.93 0.99 8.93
N LYS A 234 15.86 0.79 9.88
CA LYS A 234 15.70 1.25 11.28
C LYS A 234 15.56 2.78 11.37
N LYS A 235 16.28 3.52 10.53
CA LYS A 235 16.20 4.99 10.49
C LYS A 235 14.88 5.45 9.84
N LEU A 236 14.36 4.68 8.86
CA LEU A 236 13.07 4.97 8.23
C LEU A 236 11.89 4.77 9.18
N VAL A 237 11.98 3.87 10.16
CA VAL A 237 10.97 3.76 11.23
C VAL A 237 10.84 5.09 11.98
N ASP A 238 11.95 5.68 12.38
CA ASP A 238 11.96 6.93 13.15
C ASP A 238 11.43 8.12 12.34
N SER A 239 11.87 8.25 11.08
CA SER A 239 11.39 9.33 10.20
C SER A 239 9.91 9.16 9.85
N SER A 240 9.45 7.95 9.58
CA SER A 240 8.03 7.67 9.32
C SER A 240 7.13 8.06 10.50
N LEU A 241 7.55 7.71 11.73
CA LEU A 241 6.83 8.11 12.94
C LEU A 241 6.78 9.63 13.12
N LYS A 242 7.91 10.31 12.83
CA LYS A 242 7.97 11.79 12.86
C LYS A 242 7.04 12.40 11.81
N VAL A 243 7.01 11.86 10.59
CA VAL A 243 6.14 12.35 9.50
C VAL A 243 4.67 12.22 9.89
N ILE A 244 4.21 11.02 10.30
CA ILE A 244 2.80 10.81 10.66
C ILE A 244 2.37 11.76 11.80
N ARG A 245 3.19 11.87 12.85
CA ARG A 245 2.86 12.71 14.01
C ARG A 245 2.95 14.21 13.69
N GLY A 246 4.00 14.62 13.01
CA GLY A 246 4.24 16.03 12.65
C GLY A 246 3.22 16.57 11.66
N ALA A 247 2.73 15.73 10.75
CA ALA A 247 1.67 16.09 9.81
C ALA A 247 0.27 16.15 10.46
N SER A 248 0.12 15.69 11.71
CA SER A 248 -1.19 15.58 12.40
C SER A 248 -1.30 16.51 13.62
N PRO A 249 -1.21 17.85 13.45
CA PRO A 249 -1.02 18.80 14.57
C PRO A 249 -2.16 18.79 15.58
N LYS A 250 -3.39 18.47 15.18
CA LYS A 250 -4.57 18.31 16.06
C LYS A 250 -5.09 16.88 16.13
N GLY A 251 -4.27 15.90 15.70
CA GLY A 251 -4.62 14.48 15.69
C GLY A 251 -5.49 14.05 14.50
N PHE A 252 -5.67 14.94 13.56
CA PHE A 252 -6.24 14.65 12.25
C PHE A 252 -5.11 14.63 11.22
N THR A 253 -4.96 13.52 10.54
CA THR A 253 -3.90 13.36 9.55
C THR A 253 -4.38 13.81 8.18
N PRO A 254 -3.54 14.52 7.39
CA PRO A 254 -3.90 14.90 6.02
C PRO A 254 -3.66 13.76 5.05
N ASP A 255 -4.22 13.87 3.85
CA ASP A 255 -3.82 13.03 2.73
C ASP A 255 -2.39 13.33 2.28
N TRP A 256 -2.06 14.61 2.23
CA TRP A 256 -0.74 15.10 1.83
C TRP A 256 -0.22 16.20 2.75
N THR A 257 1.08 16.22 2.97
CA THR A 257 1.78 17.28 3.70
C THR A 257 3.04 17.70 2.95
N VAL A 258 3.47 18.93 3.15
CA VAL A 258 4.77 19.42 2.71
C VAL A 258 5.67 19.52 3.94
N TYR A 259 6.89 19.00 3.83
CA TYR A 259 7.92 19.26 4.83
C TYR A 259 8.93 20.26 4.24
N ASP A 260 9.19 21.32 4.97
CA ASP A 260 10.18 22.36 4.65
C ASP A 260 11.34 22.26 5.64
N ALA A 261 12.58 22.22 5.14
CA ALA A 261 13.77 22.04 6.00
C ALA A 261 13.95 23.14 7.05
N LYS A 262 13.35 24.33 6.87
CA LYS A 262 13.46 25.47 7.79
C LYS A 262 12.23 25.66 8.67
N GLN A 263 11.04 25.34 8.14
CA GLN A 263 9.75 25.61 8.78
C GLN A 263 9.08 24.36 9.38
N GLY A 264 9.56 23.16 9.02
CA GLY A 264 8.94 21.90 9.44
C GLY A 264 7.75 21.53 8.57
N PHE A 265 6.72 20.92 9.19
CA PHE A 265 5.51 20.44 8.49
C PHE A 265 4.59 21.61 8.15
N LEU A 266 4.19 21.67 6.87
CA LEU A 266 3.31 22.67 6.30
C LEU A 266 2.09 21.98 5.66
N ILE A 267 1.01 22.74 5.51
CA ILE A 267 -0.14 22.29 4.74
C ILE A 267 0.28 22.18 3.27
N ASP A 268 -0.09 21.07 2.65
CA ASP A 268 -0.04 20.96 1.21
C ASP A 268 -1.14 21.83 0.59
N THR A 269 -0.72 22.84 -0.15
CA THR A 269 -1.60 23.74 -0.89
C THR A 269 -1.76 23.36 -2.35
N GLU A 270 -0.99 22.35 -2.81
CA GLU A 270 -1.09 21.74 -4.12
C GLU A 270 -2.14 20.61 -4.07
N GLY A 271 -2.83 20.37 -5.16
CA GLY A 271 -3.88 19.37 -5.20
C GLY A 271 -5.23 19.84 -4.64
N LYS A 272 -6.19 18.93 -4.63
CA LYS A 272 -7.59 19.21 -4.29
C LYS A 272 -7.87 19.17 -2.79
N GLU A 273 -7.10 18.38 -2.06
CA GLU A 273 -7.32 18.06 -0.64
C GLU A 273 -6.88 19.17 0.31
N LYS A 274 -5.92 20.01 -0.07
CA LYS A 274 -5.49 21.27 0.61
C LYS A 274 -5.55 21.21 2.15
N GLY A 275 -4.77 20.29 2.75
CA GLY A 275 -4.74 20.17 4.22
C GLY A 275 -5.91 19.40 4.80
N GLN A 276 -6.63 18.66 3.99
CA GLN A 276 -7.68 17.75 4.46
C GLN A 276 -7.19 16.31 4.55
N GLY A 277 -7.73 15.58 5.52
CA GLY A 277 -7.64 14.14 5.60
C GLY A 277 -8.89 13.50 5.00
N THR A 278 -8.71 12.64 3.98
CA THR A 278 -9.78 11.99 3.25
C THR A 278 -9.47 10.51 3.01
N TYR A 279 -9.47 10.07 1.77
CA TYR A 279 -9.29 8.67 1.36
C TYR A 279 -7.87 8.11 1.59
N ASN A 280 -6.83 8.95 1.60
CA ASN A 280 -5.49 8.51 2.01
C ASN A 280 -5.40 8.43 3.54
N ALA A 281 -5.83 9.48 4.22
CA ALA A 281 -5.71 9.62 5.66
C ALA A 281 -6.38 8.50 6.45
N ILE A 282 -7.50 7.95 5.98
CA ILE A 282 -8.20 6.84 6.66
C ILE A 282 -7.29 5.62 6.88
N ARG A 283 -6.32 5.39 5.98
CA ARG A 283 -5.36 4.29 6.12
C ARG A 283 -4.39 4.50 7.29
N VAL A 284 -4.08 5.75 7.67
CA VAL A 284 -3.20 6.00 8.82
C VAL A 284 -3.81 5.47 10.11
N TYR A 285 -5.12 5.70 10.32
CA TYR A 285 -5.84 5.15 11.48
C TYR A 285 -5.91 3.62 11.42
N LEU A 286 -6.20 3.07 10.26
CA LEU A 286 -6.19 1.62 10.02
C LEU A 286 -4.82 1.02 10.38
N TRP A 287 -3.74 1.58 9.85
CA TRP A 287 -2.37 1.09 10.11
C TRP A 287 -1.96 1.20 11.58
N ALA A 288 -2.32 2.29 12.26
CA ALA A 288 -2.10 2.42 13.69
C ALA A 288 -2.89 1.37 14.51
N GLY A 289 -4.11 1.07 14.07
CA GLY A 289 -4.99 0.11 14.72
C GLY A 289 -4.53 -1.34 14.63
N VAL A 290 -3.93 -1.75 13.51
CA VAL A 290 -3.46 -3.13 13.31
C VAL A 290 -2.08 -3.42 13.91
N MET A 291 -1.35 -2.41 14.40
CA MET A 291 -0.07 -2.62 15.07
C MET A 291 -0.25 -3.48 16.34
N HIS A 292 0.72 -4.36 16.60
CA HIS A 292 0.77 -5.13 17.85
C HIS A 292 0.81 -4.21 19.08
N ALA A 293 0.26 -4.66 20.20
CA ALA A 293 0.20 -3.84 21.42
C ALA A 293 1.58 -3.34 21.87
N ASP A 294 2.59 -4.19 21.76
CA ASP A 294 3.96 -3.91 22.17
C ASP A 294 4.84 -3.35 21.04
N ALA A 295 4.25 -3.01 19.86
CA ALA A 295 5.04 -2.45 18.77
C ALA A 295 5.60 -1.06 19.15
N PRO A 296 6.90 -0.80 18.89
CA PRO A 296 7.49 0.50 19.17
C PRO A 296 6.73 1.64 18.46
N GLY A 297 6.56 2.76 19.16
CA GLY A 297 5.86 3.93 18.62
C GLY A 297 4.33 3.83 18.56
N ARG A 298 3.72 2.64 18.75
CA ARG A 298 2.24 2.48 18.69
C ARG A 298 1.53 3.39 19.67
N LYS A 299 1.96 3.43 20.94
CA LYS A 299 1.34 4.31 21.94
C LYS A 299 1.39 5.77 21.51
N ALA A 300 2.52 6.25 21.04
CA ALA A 300 2.69 7.63 20.59
C ALA A 300 1.80 7.96 19.38
N LEU A 301 1.58 7.01 18.45
CA LEU A 301 0.64 7.18 17.34
C LEU A 301 -0.81 7.23 17.82
N LEU A 302 -1.22 6.30 18.67
CA LEU A 302 -2.58 6.27 19.20
C LEU A 302 -2.90 7.53 20.01
N ASP A 303 -1.97 8.01 20.85
CA ASP A 303 -2.12 9.27 21.59
C ASP A 303 -2.26 10.47 20.63
N THR A 304 -1.45 10.51 19.57
CA THR A 304 -1.53 11.58 18.54
C THR A 304 -2.87 11.55 17.82
N LEU A 305 -3.35 10.37 17.44
CA LEU A 305 -4.56 10.19 16.61
C LEU A 305 -5.87 10.10 17.42
N ALA A 306 -5.80 10.14 18.75
CA ALA A 306 -6.96 10.04 19.64
C ALA A 306 -8.13 11.02 19.33
N PRO A 307 -7.90 12.24 18.82
CA PRO A 307 -9.00 13.13 18.43
C PRO A 307 -9.96 12.52 17.41
N MET A 308 -9.48 11.72 16.45
CA MET A 308 -10.36 11.03 15.49
C MET A 308 -11.26 9.99 16.18
N ALA A 309 -10.76 9.25 17.16
CA ALA A 309 -11.60 8.31 17.91
C ALA A 309 -12.71 9.05 18.67
N ARG A 310 -12.39 10.18 19.30
CA ARG A 310 -13.40 11.05 19.96
C ARG A 310 -14.44 11.56 18.98
N TYR A 311 -14.01 12.05 17.81
CA TYR A 311 -14.92 12.49 16.75
C TYR A 311 -15.90 11.38 16.37
N VAL A 312 -15.38 10.17 16.08
CA VAL A 312 -16.23 9.02 15.70
C VAL A 312 -17.21 8.64 16.83
N ARG A 313 -16.78 8.70 18.10
CA ARG A 313 -17.64 8.45 19.26
C ARG A 313 -18.77 9.46 19.38
N GLU A 314 -18.50 10.72 19.10
CA GLU A 314 -19.47 11.83 19.22
C GLU A 314 -20.44 11.87 18.04
N GLN A 315 -19.93 11.66 16.82
CA GLN A 315 -20.74 11.76 15.59
C GLN A 315 -21.40 10.43 15.19
N GLY A 316 -20.88 9.28 15.67
CA GLY A 316 -21.36 7.95 15.28
C GLY A 316 -20.83 7.47 13.92
N TYR A 317 -19.97 8.24 13.24
CA TYR A 317 -19.38 7.91 11.96
C TYR A 317 -18.02 8.60 11.75
N PRO A 318 -17.10 8.04 10.94
CA PRO A 318 -15.93 8.76 10.48
C PRO A 318 -16.32 9.79 9.41
N PRO A 319 -15.65 10.96 9.35
CA PRO A 319 -15.94 11.97 8.35
C PRO A 319 -15.43 11.54 6.97
N GLU A 320 -16.09 11.96 5.88
CA GLU A 320 -15.55 11.76 4.53
C GLU A 320 -14.31 12.62 4.29
N SER A 321 -14.32 13.87 4.79
CA SER A 321 -13.14 14.71 4.87
C SER A 321 -13.09 15.49 6.18
N ILE A 322 -11.89 15.84 6.63
CA ILE A 322 -11.67 16.66 7.81
C ILE A 322 -10.49 17.60 7.61
N ASP A 323 -10.68 18.87 7.91
CA ASP A 323 -9.61 19.85 7.92
C ASP A 323 -8.70 19.62 9.14
N ILE A 324 -7.41 19.44 8.91
CA ILE A 324 -6.46 19.04 9.96
C ILE A 324 -6.14 20.16 10.96
N LEU A 325 -6.39 21.42 10.63
CA LEU A 325 -6.14 22.57 11.50
C LEU A 325 -7.34 22.97 12.32
N THR A 326 -8.52 22.94 11.72
CA THR A 326 -9.76 23.38 12.38
C THR A 326 -10.52 22.22 13.02
N GLY A 327 -10.40 21.00 12.47
CA GLY A 327 -11.23 19.86 12.80
C GLY A 327 -12.63 19.95 12.18
N GLN A 328 -12.88 20.92 11.28
CA GLN A 328 -14.13 21.00 10.55
C GLN A 328 -14.23 19.80 9.58
N ALA A 329 -15.31 19.06 9.70
CA ALA A 329 -15.54 17.85 8.94
C ALA A 329 -16.71 17.99 7.97
N SER A 330 -16.65 17.32 6.83
CA SER A 330 -17.78 17.09 5.93
C SER A 330 -18.45 15.77 6.29
N GLY A 331 -19.71 15.65 6.05
CA GLY A 331 -20.60 14.52 6.17
C GLY A 331 -20.08 13.11 6.50
N PRO A 332 -20.93 12.11 6.59
CA PRO A 332 -20.50 10.74 6.90
C PRO A 332 -19.79 10.10 5.72
N ALA A 333 -18.62 9.52 5.97
CA ALA A 333 -17.86 8.74 5.00
C ALA A 333 -18.60 7.49 4.50
N PRO A 334 -18.17 6.88 3.39
CA PRO A 334 -18.60 5.56 2.96
C PRO A 334 -18.37 4.48 4.02
N SER A 335 -19.10 3.36 3.93
CA SER A 335 -19.05 2.28 4.94
C SER A 335 -17.67 1.62 5.06
N GLY A 336 -16.85 1.64 4.00
CA GLY A 336 -15.47 1.18 4.05
C GLY A 336 -14.61 1.91 5.09
N PHE A 337 -14.87 3.21 5.34
CA PHE A 337 -14.17 3.95 6.41
C PHE A 337 -14.53 3.42 7.79
N SER A 338 -15.80 3.06 8.03
CA SER A 338 -16.20 2.42 9.28
C SER A 338 -15.49 1.08 9.47
N ALA A 339 -15.35 0.29 8.40
CA ALA A 339 -14.61 -0.97 8.45
C ALA A 339 -13.12 -0.73 8.78
N ALA A 340 -12.48 0.24 8.16
CA ALA A 340 -11.09 0.62 8.42
C ALA A 340 -10.87 1.08 9.86
N MET A 341 -11.86 1.73 10.48
CA MET A 341 -11.78 2.23 11.86
C MET A 341 -11.88 1.14 12.92
N LEU A 342 -12.41 -0.05 12.63
CA LEU A 342 -12.63 -1.10 13.65
C LEU A 342 -11.36 -1.46 14.45
N PRO A 343 -10.20 -1.78 13.81
CA PRO A 343 -9.00 -2.10 14.55
C PRO A 343 -8.45 -0.89 15.33
N PHE A 344 -8.59 0.32 14.80
CA PHE A 344 -8.15 1.55 15.49
C PHE A 344 -8.96 1.81 16.76
N LEU A 345 -10.29 1.74 16.67
CA LEU A 345 -11.17 1.98 17.84
C LEU A 345 -10.98 0.88 18.91
N ARG A 346 -10.75 -0.38 18.50
CA ARG A 346 -10.37 -1.44 19.42
C ARG A 346 -9.02 -1.13 20.09
N ALA A 347 -8.03 -0.66 19.34
CA ALA A 347 -6.72 -0.30 19.87
C ALA A 347 -6.78 0.88 20.84
N MET A 348 -7.74 1.79 20.64
CA MET A 348 -8.04 2.91 21.55
C MET A 348 -8.80 2.51 22.81
N GLY A 349 -9.35 1.29 22.87
CA GLY A 349 -10.25 0.87 23.95
C GLY A 349 -11.59 1.63 23.95
N ASP A 350 -12.02 2.17 22.80
CA ASP A 350 -13.27 2.94 22.68
C ASP A 350 -14.43 2.05 22.24
N ASP A 351 -14.96 1.25 23.18
CA ASP A 351 -16.02 0.28 22.91
C ASP A 351 -17.31 0.93 22.38
N LYS A 352 -17.63 2.16 22.81
CA LYS A 352 -18.81 2.87 22.33
C LYS A 352 -18.68 3.23 20.85
N ALA A 353 -17.55 3.83 20.46
CA ALA A 353 -17.26 4.16 19.07
C ALA A 353 -17.16 2.88 18.21
N LEU A 354 -16.52 1.85 18.73
CA LEU A 354 -16.39 0.56 18.04
C LEU A 354 -17.77 -0.07 17.76
N GLN A 355 -18.64 -0.11 18.76
CA GLN A 355 -19.99 -0.65 18.60
C GLN A 355 -20.82 0.17 17.60
N SER A 356 -20.72 1.50 17.63
CA SER A 356 -21.43 2.35 16.67
C SER A 356 -21.00 2.07 15.20
N GLN A 357 -19.71 1.80 14.97
CA GLN A 357 -19.25 1.45 13.62
C GLN A 357 -19.72 0.05 13.18
N ARG A 358 -19.79 -0.91 14.07
CA ARG A 358 -20.35 -2.23 13.76
C ARG A 358 -21.82 -2.13 13.37
N MET A 359 -22.63 -1.44 14.17
CA MET A 359 -24.05 -1.19 13.85
C MET A 359 -24.22 -0.43 12.52
N ARG A 360 -23.30 0.53 12.24
CA ARG A 360 -23.33 1.27 10.98
C ARG A 360 -23.06 0.38 9.78
N LEU A 361 -22.14 -0.58 9.87
CA LEU A 361 -21.84 -1.55 8.82
C LEU A 361 -23.03 -2.51 8.58
N GLU A 362 -23.76 -2.89 9.62
CA GLU A 362 -24.99 -3.68 9.51
C GLU A 362 -26.11 -2.89 8.83
N ALA A 363 -26.31 -1.64 9.22
CA ALA A 363 -27.36 -0.76 8.69
C ALA A 363 -27.04 -0.22 7.27
N ARG A 364 -25.77 -0.12 6.92
CA ARG A 364 -25.28 0.38 5.64
C ARG A 364 -24.19 -0.55 5.12
N PRO A 365 -24.56 -1.67 4.50
CA PRO A 365 -23.60 -2.61 3.94
C PRO A 365 -22.66 -1.94 2.92
N LEU A 366 -21.47 -2.52 2.77
CA LEU A 366 -20.51 -2.11 1.75
C LEU A 366 -21.13 -2.22 0.36
N ARG A 367 -20.85 -1.26 -0.48
CA ARG A 367 -21.29 -1.32 -1.89
C ARG A 367 -20.47 -2.38 -2.63
N PRO A 368 -21.10 -3.41 -3.26
CA PRO A 368 -20.38 -4.53 -3.86
C PRO A 368 -19.37 -4.12 -4.95
N LYS A 369 -19.66 -3.04 -5.69
CA LYS A 369 -18.83 -2.54 -6.79
C LYS A 369 -17.91 -1.37 -6.41
N ALA A 370 -17.91 -0.92 -5.16
CA ALA A 370 -17.02 0.13 -4.70
C ALA A 370 -15.68 -0.49 -4.28
N TYR A 371 -14.76 -0.54 -5.21
CA TYR A 371 -13.46 -1.20 -5.05
C TYR A 371 -12.75 -0.79 -3.75
N TYR A 372 -12.61 0.51 -3.51
CA TYR A 372 -11.87 1.00 -2.35
C TYR A 372 -12.55 0.66 -1.01
N GLU A 373 -13.90 0.70 -0.95
CA GLU A 373 -14.61 0.26 0.25
C GLU A 373 -14.36 -1.22 0.58
N GLN A 374 -14.32 -2.07 -0.44
CA GLN A 374 -14.06 -3.50 -0.27
C GLN A 374 -12.62 -3.76 0.18
N VAL A 375 -11.65 -3.02 -0.33
CA VAL A 375 -10.24 -3.08 0.12
C VAL A 375 -10.14 -2.68 1.61
N LEU A 376 -10.72 -1.55 2.00
CA LEU A 376 -10.70 -1.10 3.39
C LEU A 376 -11.37 -2.11 4.33
N ALA A 377 -12.45 -2.76 3.88
CA ALA A 377 -13.14 -3.79 4.64
C ALA A 377 -12.30 -5.05 4.80
N LEU A 378 -11.65 -5.54 3.74
CA LEU A 378 -10.75 -6.69 3.84
C LEU A 378 -9.62 -6.43 4.86
N PHE A 379 -9.05 -5.22 4.86
CA PHE A 379 -8.08 -4.86 5.89
C PHE A 379 -8.73 -4.74 7.28
N GLY A 380 -9.72 -3.89 7.43
CA GLY A 380 -10.26 -3.52 8.74
C GLY A 380 -11.06 -4.65 9.41
N GLN A 381 -12.05 -5.22 8.72
CA GLN A 381 -12.82 -6.36 9.21
C GLN A 381 -11.95 -7.62 9.32
N GLY A 382 -11.09 -7.88 8.32
CA GLY A 382 -10.19 -9.03 8.35
C GLY A 382 -9.31 -9.05 9.61
N ALA A 383 -8.68 -7.92 9.96
CA ALA A 383 -7.92 -7.79 11.20
C ALA A 383 -8.83 -7.89 12.45
N PHE A 384 -10.00 -7.26 12.40
CA PHE A 384 -10.95 -7.27 13.51
C PHE A 384 -11.49 -8.69 13.79
N GLU A 385 -11.77 -9.47 12.78
CA GLU A 385 -12.27 -10.84 12.85
C GLU A 385 -11.17 -11.88 13.06
N GLY A 386 -9.91 -11.46 13.10
CA GLY A 386 -8.77 -12.34 13.37
C GLY A 386 -8.37 -13.21 12.19
N GLN A 387 -8.65 -12.81 10.95
CA GLN A 387 -8.10 -13.47 9.77
C GLN A 387 -6.57 -13.36 9.77
N TYR A 388 -6.06 -12.25 10.29
CA TYR A 388 -4.64 -12.01 10.47
C TYR A 388 -4.36 -11.06 11.65
N ARG A 389 -3.12 -11.08 12.12
CA ARG A 389 -2.53 -10.15 13.09
C ARG A 389 -1.06 -9.94 12.74
N PHE A 390 -0.44 -8.95 13.36
CA PHE A 390 1.00 -8.73 13.25
C PHE A 390 1.69 -8.92 14.61
N THR A 391 2.95 -9.36 14.62
CA THR A 391 3.81 -9.33 15.81
C THR A 391 4.29 -7.90 16.08
N ALA A 392 4.98 -7.69 17.20
CA ALA A 392 5.60 -6.39 17.52
C ALA A 392 6.64 -5.94 16.47
N THR A 393 7.25 -6.89 15.78
CA THR A 393 8.19 -6.67 14.68
C THR A 393 7.54 -6.72 13.30
N GLY A 394 6.21 -6.73 13.20
CA GLY A 394 5.48 -6.67 11.96
C GLY A 394 5.32 -8.00 11.20
N GLN A 395 5.79 -9.14 11.73
CA GLN A 395 5.57 -10.44 11.08
C GLN A 395 4.09 -10.80 11.04
N LEU A 396 3.66 -11.40 9.93
CA LEU A 396 2.28 -11.85 9.74
C LEU A 396 1.98 -13.11 10.57
N LEU A 397 0.91 -13.03 11.34
CA LEU A 397 0.26 -14.17 11.98
C LEU A 397 -1.06 -14.42 11.25
N ALA A 398 -1.03 -15.27 10.25
CA ALA A 398 -2.22 -15.65 9.50
C ALA A 398 -2.98 -16.76 10.24
N ARG A 399 -4.33 -16.76 10.14
CA ARG A 399 -5.19 -17.72 10.85
C ARG A 399 -4.84 -19.19 10.56
N TRP A 400 -4.34 -19.48 9.37
CA TRP A 400 -3.97 -20.85 8.97
C TRP A 400 -2.58 -21.30 9.45
N LYS A 401 -1.80 -20.36 9.97
CA LYS A 401 -0.48 -20.63 10.54
C LYS A 401 -0.23 -19.62 11.69
N PRO A 402 -0.88 -19.81 12.84
CA PRO A 402 -0.78 -18.91 13.99
C PRO A 402 0.60 -18.93 14.65
#